data_55eb5e8eca12254112508f214ef531ab
#
_entry.id   55eb5e8eca12254112508f214ef531ab
#
_cell.length_a   1.000
_cell.length_b   1.000
_cell.length_c   1.000
_cell.angle_alpha   90.00
_cell.angle_beta   90.00
_cell.angle_gamma   90.00
#
_symmetry.space_group_name_H-M   'P 1'
#
loop_
_entity.id
_entity.type
_entity.pdbx_description
1 polymer ?
#
loop_
_entity_poly.entity_id
_entity_poly.type
_entity_poly.pdbx_seq_one_letter_code
_entity_poly.pdbx_strand_id
1 'polypeptide(L)'
;MVNLSIFQQYLATDTPLLQPLPKSFNSDEQHLRKWAALLPLQAKMQQIEQLEKVLTELRTANIDDRQRLTLFNIVLDAANQLIALLRQHYIYETQAFNAYQLDYVAQVKSLYYLMIMGYDGVIKREIILLADNESQPTTNLWQRYFTNDRSSTITLAIATYQTLLMYQKLLFEEALCYQKPTASLWFNINQLYYMACQQRTVNIDVSAYIPTHCADTIHQLYAQLCLHSLLNVRAMRRANILMVQRLLLEWSEHLIITVEPQTETKVFVNLNSDSAPTYLTAHCAINPYDAHHDCVFIELAALVAHLTSRRDKLIEEGREGAEYCLLNTVAMTLSYRYIQPRLTLPIKQSAKQEAYVITGFNDIHYRVSDEQSLSSLIAAKDLPDHQQPRYETSPKKQSANLTSTHTMLKVETFESNNDLSDFRTLHLLLHSEAPDVGASSDGKNTPKASYSDKKVEDIIDTDKNHVLTSIEPPSLRIMSLFLLCRPHQSASPDWSIGVVRWREMDNEKPEIDWQVLGHQLIACGIRLHNRDNRSRHFVPALVVGGDEQLQTVCSLIVPTSHFQVGDKVMMRIDSKQKTLRLVRRLMMTEEFSQYEVVQL
;
A
#
# COMPACT_ATOMS: atom_id res chain seq x y z
N MET A 1 -22.26 13.83 -7.74
CA MET A 1 -20.94 13.35 -7.27
C MET A 1 -19.83 14.05 -8.02
N VAL A 2 -18.81 14.55 -7.31
CA VAL A 2 -17.59 15.13 -7.90
C VAL A 2 -16.64 14.00 -8.27
N ASN A 3 -16.34 13.87 -9.56
CA ASN A 3 -15.33 12.93 -10.03
C ASN A 3 -13.94 13.59 -10.09
N LEU A 4 -12.91 12.79 -10.36
CA LEU A 4 -11.52 13.25 -10.44
C LEU A 4 -11.32 14.38 -11.46
N SER A 5 -11.93 14.31 -12.63
CA SER A 5 -11.80 15.31 -13.68
C SER A 5 -12.33 16.69 -13.25
N ILE A 6 -13.52 16.72 -12.63
CA ILE A 6 -14.10 17.95 -12.07
C ILE A 6 -13.20 18.50 -10.95
N PHE A 7 -12.66 17.62 -10.10
CA PHE A 7 -11.75 18.01 -9.03
C PHE A 7 -10.46 18.65 -9.55
N GLN A 8 -9.80 18.01 -10.52
CA GLN A 8 -8.58 18.54 -11.14
C GLN A 8 -8.83 19.86 -11.87
N GLN A 9 -9.93 19.96 -12.61
CA GLN A 9 -10.32 21.20 -13.28
C GLN A 9 -10.53 22.33 -12.28
N TYR A 10 -11.16 22.06 -11.14
CA TYR A 10 -11.36 23.06 -10.09
C TYR A 10 -10.04 23.55 -9.49
N LEU A 11 -9.11 22.65 -9.17
CA LEU A 11 -7.81 23.04 -8.61
C LEU A 11 -6.99 23.92 -9.57
N ALA A 12 -7.17 23.73 -10.88
CA ALA A 12 -6.50 24.51 -11.92
C ALA A 12 -7.16 25.89 -12.17
N THR A 13 -8.35 26.14 -11.60
CA THR A 13 -9.07 27.41 -11.79
C THR A 13 -8.76 28.41 -10.68
N ASP A 14 -8.95 29.68 -10.99
CA ASP A 14 -8.87 30.76 -10.02
C ASP A 14 -9.95 30.65 -8.93
N THR A 15 -9.81 31.49 -7.91
CA THR A 15 -10.74 31.55 -6.78
C THR A 15 -12.19 31.70 -7.25
N PRO A 16 -13.12 30.84 -6.83
CA PRO A 16 -14.49 30.92 -7.26
C PRO A 16 -15.15 32.24 -6.80
N LEU A 17 -15.97 32.82 -7.68
CA LEU A 17 -16.76 34.00 -7.34
C LEU A 17 -17.70 33.69 -6.17
N LEU A 18 -17.63 34.51 -5.12
CA LEU A 18 -18.50 34.40 -3.97
C LEU A 18 -19.93 34.79 -4.34
N GLN A 19 -20.89 34.00 -3.92
CA GLN A 19 -22.33 34.21 -4.15
C GLN A 19 -23.01 34.60 -2.85
N PRO A 20 -24.09 35.42 -2.92
CA PRO A 20 -24.91 35.69 -1.75
C PRO A 20 -25.40 34.37 -1.12
N LEU A 21 -25.43 34.32 0.20
CA LEU A 21 -25.92 33.14 0.92
C LEU A 21 -27.32 32.77 0.46
N PRO A 22 -27.58 31.50 0.09
CA PRO A 22 -28.91 31.04 -0.18
C PRO A 22 -29.80 31.26 1.04
N LYS A 23 -31.07 31.73 0.81
CA LYS A 23 -32.02 31.95 1.90
C LYS A 23 -32.33 30.70 2.73
N SER A 24 -32.08 29.52 2.15
CA SER A 24 -32.22 28.21 2.82
C SER A 24 -31.14 27.92 3.84
N PHE A 25 -30.02 28.64 3.79
CA PHE A 25 -28.85 28.45 4.61
C PHE A 25 -28.62 29.72 5.45
N ASN A 26 -29.21 29.76 6.62
CA ASN A 26 -28.80 30.76 7.61
C ASN A 26 -27.38 30.44 8.00
N SER A 27 -26.47 31.41 7.97
CA SER A 27 -25.07 31.31 8.47
C SER A 27 -25.00 30.96 9.97
N ASP A 28 -26.09 30.48 10.53
CA ASP A 28 -26.25 30.13 11.93
C ASP A 28 -25.68 28.72 12.20
N GLU A 29 -24.66 28.67 12.99
CA GLU A 29 -24.02 27.44 13.48
C GLU A 29 -25.05 26.47 14.12
N GLN A 30 -26.04 27.00 14.87
CA GLN A 30 -27.07 26.17 15.52
C GLN A 30 -27.96 25.47 14.50
N HIS A 31 -28.29 26.15 13.42
CA HIS A 31 -29.09 25.55 12.35
C HIS A 31 -28.33 24.41 11.66
N LEU A 32 -27.04 24.62 11.37
CA LEU A 32 -26.22 23.60 10.75
C LEU A 32 -25.98 22.40 11.68
N ARG A 33 -25.81 22.60 12.98
CA ARG A 33 -25.74 21.51 13.97
C ARG A 33 -27.05 20.70 14.04
N LYS A 34 -28.22 21.35 13.99
CA LYS A 34 -29.52 20.68 13.94
C LYS A 34 -29.66 19.85 12.66
N TRP A 35 -29.27 20.44 11.51
CA TRP A 35 -29.26 19.72 10.24
C TRP A 35 -28.34 18.49 10.30
N ALA A 36 -27.11 18.64 10.78
CA ALA A 36 -26.15 17.54 10.91
C ALA A 36 -26.67 16.41 11.81
N ALA A 37 -27.38 16.75 12.90
CA ALA A 37 -27.98 15.76 13.80
C ALA A 37 -29.15 15.00 13.14
N LEU A 38 -29.87 15.59 12.19
CA LEU A 38 -30.95 14.95 11.46
C LEU A 38 -30.51 14.16 10.23
N LEU A 39 -29.29 14.42 9.72
CA LEU A 39 -28.76 13.79 8.52
C LEU A 39 -28.71 12.24 8.61
N PRO A 40 -28.26 11.62 9.71
CA PRO A 40 -28.22 10.15 9.83
C PRO A 40 -29.59 9.46 9.79
N LEU A 41 -30.68 10.19 9.97
CA LEU A 41 -32.04 9.65 9.92
C LEU A 41 -32.56 9.48 8.49
N GLN A 42 -31.84 9.97 7.49
CA GLN A 42 -32.22 9.92 6.09
C GLN A 42 -31.66 8.69 5.38
N ALA A 43 -32.20 8.38 4.19
CA ALA A 43 -31.63 7.35 3.34
C ALA A 43 -30.21 7.74 2.88
N LYS A 44 -29.28 6.77 2.76
CA LYS A 44 -27.85 7.02 2.43
C LYS A 44 -27.65 7.92 1.21
N MET A 45 -28.39 7.70 0.14
CA MET A 45 -28.28 8.54 -1.07
C MET A 45 -28.68 9.99 -0.79
N GLN A 46 -29.72 10.21 0.01
CA GLN A 46 -30.15 11.56 0.41
C GLN A 46 -29.11 12.23 1.30
N GLN A 47 -28.44 11.47 2.20
CA GLN A 47 -27.35 12.01 3.02
C GLN A 47 -26.21 12.52 2.14
N ILE A 48 -25.80 11.75 1.11
CA ILE A 48 -24.75 12.14 0.17
C ILE A 48 -25.15 13.43 -0.58
N GLU A 49 -26.33 13.44 -1.18
CA GLU A 49 -26.82 14.59 -1.95
C GLU A 49 -26.90 15.87 -1.10
N GLN A 50 -27.35 15.75 0.14
CA GLN A 50 -27.41 16.88 1.06
C GLN A 50 -26.03 17.36 1.49
N LEU A 51 -25.09 16.46 1.77
CA LEU A 51 -23.70 16.82 2.08
C LEU A 51 -23.04 17.52 0.89
N GLU A 52 -23.19 16.99 -0.32
CA GLU A 52 -22.66 17.62 -1.54
C GLU A 52 -23.22 19.03 -1.73
N LYS A 53 -24.54 19.20 -1.54
CA LYS A 53 -25.18 20.50 -1.64
C LYS A 53 -24.64 21.48 -0.61
N VAL A 54 -24.60 21.10 0.67
CA VAL A 54 -24.12 21.96 1.77
C VAL A 54 -22.66 22.33 1.60
N LEU A 55 -21.79 21.38 1.25
CA LEU A 55 -20.38 21.65 0.97
C LEU A 55 -20.20 22.62 -0.21
N THR A 56 -20.99 22.47 -1.27
CA THR A 56 -20.96 23.34 -2.44
C THR A 56 -21.42 24.75 -2.09
N GLU A 57 -22.51 24.88 -1.34
CA GLU A 57 -23.04 26.16 -0.88
C GLU A 57 -22.06 26.87 0.06
N LEU A 58 -21.48 26.18 1.05
CA LEU A 58 -20.47 26.74 1.96
C LEU A 58 -19.22 27.23 1.23
N ARG A 59 -18.79 26.49 0.20
CA ARG A 59 -17.61 26.86 -0.60
C ARG A 59 -17.77 28.19 -1.30
N THR A 60 -18.96 28.47 -1.86
CA THR A 60 -19.24 29.65 -2.67
C THR A 60 -19.93 30.78 -1.91
N ALA A 61 -20.38 30.55 -0.67
CA ALA A 61 -21.09 31.56 0.13
C ALA A 61 -20.20 32.80 0.42
N ASN A 62 -20.78 34.00 0.37
CA ASN A 62 -20.11 35.22 0.78
C ASN A 62 -20.17 35.40 2.29
N ILE A 63 -19.28 34.70 3.00
CA ILE A 63 -19.09 34.74 4.45
C ILE A 63 -17.59 34.88 4.75
N ASP A 64 -17.27 35.35 5.95
CA ASP A 64 -15.91 35.36 6.46
C ASP A 64 -15.27 33.96 6.48
N ASP A 65 -13.99 33.83 6.11
CA ASP A 65 -13.34 32.53 5.99
C ASP A 65 -13.12 31.85 7.34
N ARG A 66 -12.95 32.58 8.42
CA ARG A 66 -12.90 32.02 9.78
C ARG A 66 -14.25 31.40 10.17
N GLN A 67 -15.36 32.10 9.90
CA GLN A 67 -16.70 31.56 10.09
C GLN A 67 -16.93 30.34 9.19
N ARG A 68 -16.48 30.40 7.93
CA ARG A 68 -16.54 29.27 6.99
C ARG A 68 -15.85 28.02 7.54
N LEU A 69 -14.64 28.14 8.09
CA LEU A 69 -13.93 27.01 8.71
C LEU A 69 -14.70 26.40 9.89
N THR A 70 -15.32 27.24 10.72
CA THR A 70 -16.18 26.78 11.83
C THR A 70 -17.35 25.95 11.31
N LEU A 71 -18.01 26.41 10.25
CA LEU A 71 -19.12 25.68 9.63
C LEU A 71 -18.65 24.41 8.93
N PHE A 72 -17.49 24.43 8.26
CA PHE A 72 -16.89 23.21 7.68
C PHE A 72 -16.60 22.15 8.73
N ASN A 73 -16.16 22.49 9.93
CA ASN A 73 -15.91 21.50 10.98
C ASN A 73 -17.20 20.74 11.36
N ILE A 74 -18.35 21.41 11.42
CA ILE A 74 -19.64 20.75 11.70
C ILE A 74 -20.00 19.78 10.56
N VAL A 75 -19.82 20.19 9.31
CA VAL A 75 -20.10 19.36 8.14
C VAL A 75 -19.12 18.22 8.03
N LEU A 76 -17.86 18.44 8.39
CA LEU A 76 -16.80 17.41 8.40
C LEU A 76 -17.14 16.27 9.36
N ASP A 77 -17.68 16.58 10.55
CA ASP A 77 -18.10 15.54 11.51
C ASP A 77 -19.22 14.68 10.93
N ALA A 78 -20.23 15.30 10.30
CA ALA A 78 -21.32 14.59 9.64
C ALA A 78 -20.81 13.76 8.44
N ALA A 79 -19.90 14.31 7.64
CA ALA A 79 -19.27 13.61 6.52
C ALA A 79 -18.43 12.41 7.00
N ASN A 80 -17.65 12.54 8.07
CA ASN A 80 -16.89 11.44 8.64
C ASN A 80 -17.76 10.29 9.14
N GLN A 81 -18.93 10.59 9.73
CA GLN A 81 -19.91 9.58 10.13
C GLN A 81 -20.45 8.81 8.92
N LEU A 82 -20.83 9.52 7.85
CA LEU A 82 -21.30 8.88 6.63
C LEU A 82 -20.18 8.06 5.95
N ILE A 83 -18.98 8.60 5.86
CA ILE A 83 -17.81 7.88 5.31
C ILE A 83 -17.56 6.59 6.10
N ALA A 84 -17.65 6.62 7.43
CA ALA A 84 -17.50 5.42 8.26
C ALA A 84 -18.56 4.36 7.94
N LEU A 85 -19.82 4.78 7.71
CA LEU A 85 -20.90 3.88 7.30
C LEU A 85 -20.69 3.29 5.89
N LEU A 86 -20.23 4.10 4.93
CA LEU A 86 -19.94 3.64 3.57
C LEU A 86 -18.76 2.65 3.55
N ARG A 87 -17.72 2.92 4.32
CA ARG A 87 -16.54 2.06 4.44
C ARG A 87 -16.84 0.67 4.99
N GLN A 88 -17.85 0.49 5.83
CA GLN A 88 -18.25 -0.82 6.36
C GLN A 88 -18.55 -1.85 5.25
N HIS A 89 -18.93 -1.40 4.05
CA HIS A 89 -19.24 -2.27 2.92
C HIS A 89 -18.03 -2.86 2.21
N TYR A 90 -16.82 -2.34 2.43
CA TYR A 90 -15.63 -2.78 1.72
C TYR A 90 -14.34 -2.85 2.55
N ILE A 91 -14.28 -2.24 3.74
CA ILE A 91 -13.03 -2.12 4.52
C ILE A 91 -12.46 -3.48 4.95
N TYR A 92 -13.34 -4.48 5.18
CA TYR A 92 -12.94 -5.83 5.60
C TYR A 92 -12.95 -6.85 4.46
N GLU A 93 -13.20 -6.40 3.24
CA GLU A 93 -13.21 -7.30 2.09
C GLU A 93 -11.80 -7.84 1.82
N THR A 94 -11.70 -9.15 1.60
CA THR A 94 -10.41 -9.83 1.32
C THR A 94 -10.19 -10.08 -0.16
N GLN A 95 -11.24 -9.99 -0.96
CA GLN A 95 -11.23 -10.21 -2.41
C GLN A 95 -11.23 -8.89 -3.19
N ALA A 96 -11.22 -8.99 -4.51
CA ALA A 96 -11.45 -7.86 -5.39
C ALA A 96 -12.83 -7.24 -5.15
N PHE A 97 -12.92 -5.91 -5.26
CA PHE A 97 -14.18 -5.22 -5.05
C PHE A 97 -15.15 -5.48 -6.20
N ASN A 98 -16.40 -5.73 -5.85
CA ASN A 98 -17.50 -5.76 -6.82
C ASN A 98 -17.95 -4.33 -7.19
N ALA A 99 -18.83 -4.20 -8.20
CA ALA A 99 -19.29 -2.91 -8.69
C ALA A 99 -19.95 -2.03 -7.61
N TYR A 100 -20.71 -2.63 -6.68
CA TYR A 100 -21.36 -1.88 -5.58
C TYR A 100 -20.33 -1.34 -4.58
N GLN A 101 -19.30 -2.11 -4.28
CA GLN A 101 -18.22 -1.69 -3.39
C GLN A 101 -17.41 -0.56 -4.02
N LEU A 102 -17.13 -0.63 -5.33
CA LEU A 102 -16.47 0.45 -6.07
C LEU A 102 -17.29 1.73 -6.09
N ASP A 103 -18.61 1.63 -6.17
CA ASP A 103 -19.51 2.81 -6.08
C ASP A 103 -19.41 3.47 -4.69
N TYR A 104 -19.40 2.70 -3.60
CA TYR A 104 -19.15 3.25 -2.26
C TYR A 104 -17.77 3.93 -2.14
N VAL A 105 -16.73 3.35 -2.71
CA VAL A 105 -15.40 3.98 -2.76
C VAL A 105 -15.45 5.30 -3.52
N ALA A 106 -16.12 5.35 -4.68
CA ALA A 106 -16.28 6.57 -5.47
C ALA A 106 -17.02 7.67 -4.69
N GLN A 107 -18.07 7.30 -3.94
CA GLN A 107 -18.81 8.20 -3.06
C GLN A 107 -17.92 8.78 -1.96
N VAL A 108 -17.12 7.95 -1.29
CA VAL A 108 -16.17 8.39 -0.25
C VAL A 108 -15.13 9.35 -0.83
N LYS A 109 -14.54 9.02 -1.99
CA LYS A 109 -13.59 9.91 -2.67
C LYS A 109 -14.23 11.24 -3.09
N SER A 110 -15.46 11.22 -3.60
CA SER A 110 -16.21 12.44 -3.95
C SER A 110 -16.35 13.38 -2.76
N LEU A 111 -16.65 12.86 -1.56
CA LEU A 111 -16.73 13.67 -0.35
C LEU A 111 -15.37 14.28 0.02
N TYR A 112 -14.27 13.53 -0.09
CA TYR A 112 -12.93 14.08 0.14
C TYR A 112 -12.57 15.17 -0.88
N TYR A 113 -12.89 15.00 -2.16
CA TYR A 113 -12.67 16.02 -3.18
C TYR A 113 -13.41 17.31 -2.87
N LEU A 114 -14.67 17.22 -2.47
CA LEU A 114 -15.49 18.39 -2.10
C LEU A 114 -14.90 19.14 -0.89
N MET A 115 -14.43 18.42 0.11
CA MET A 115 -13.80 19.03 1.29
C MET A 115 -12.49 19.72 0.92
N ILE A 116 -11.63 19.08 0.12
CA ILE A 116 -10.38 19.69 -0.40
C ILE A 116 -10.70 20.98 -1.17
N MET A 117 -11.65 20.93 -2.09
CA MET A 117 -12.07 22.11 -2.87
C MET A 117 -12.59 23.25 -1.98
N GLY A 118 -13.25 22.91 -0.88
CA GLY A 118 -13.76 23.90 0.08
C GLY A 118 -12.61 24.62 0.82
N TYR A 119 -11.65 23.87 1.32
CA TYR A 119 -10.50 24.43 2.02
C TYR A 119 -9.51 25.13 1.06
N ASP A 120 -9.30 24.62 -0.16
CA ASP A 120 -8.48 25.26 -1.19
C ASP A 120 -8.95 26.68 -1.52
N GLY A 121 -10.28 26.88 -1.58
CA GLY A 121 -10.87 28.21 -1.77
C GLY A 121 -10.53 29.18 -0.63
N VAL A 122 -10.47 28.71 0.62
CA VAL A 122 -10.03 29.52 1.75
C VAL A 122 -8.53 29.85 1.62
N ILE A 123 -7.70 28.85 1.33
CA ILE A 123 -6.25 29.04 1.16
C ILE A 123 -5.96 30.13 0.10
N LYS A 124 -6.59 30.03 -1.06
CA LYS A 124 -6.40 30.99 -2.15
C LYS A 124 -6.78 32.43 -1.74
N ARG A 125 -7.87 32.61 -1.03
CA ARG A 125 -8.29 33.95 -0.55
C ARG A 125 -7.37 34.50 0.54
N GLU A 126 -6.98 33.68 1.51
CA GLU A 126 -6.07 34.13 2.58
C GLU A 126 -4.68 34.49 2.06
N ILE A 127 -4.16 33.79 1.05
CA ILE A 127 -2.90 34.16 0.38
C ILE A 127 -3.00 35.55 -0.26
N ILE A 128 -4.11 35.83 -0.96
CA ILE A 128 -4.33 37.15 -1.60
C ILE A 128 -4.37 38.23 -0.51
N LEU A 129 -5.10 38.00 0.59
CA LEU A 129 -5.21 38.96 1.69
C LEU A 129 -3.85 39.23 2.36
N LEU A 130 -3.01 38.20 2.54
CA LEU A 130 -1.66 38.37 3.10
C LEU A 130 -0.76 39.15 2.13
N ALA A 131 -0.82 38.88 0.83
CA ALA A 131 -0.05 39.60 -0.19
C ALA A 131 -0.46 41.08 -0.30
N ASP A 132 -1.75 41.38 -0.22
CA ASP A 132 -2.27 42.74 -0.23
C ASP A 132 -1.81 43.54 1.01
N ASN A 133 -1.78 42.89 2.17
CA ASN A 133 -1.28 43.50 3.41
C ASN A 133 0.22 43.81 3.39
N GLU A 134 1.03 42.98 2.74
CA GLU A 134 2.46 43.23 2.55
C GLU A 134 2.75 44.41 1.58
N SER A 135 1.86 44.63 0.64
CA SER A 135 2.03 45.63 -0.42
C SER A 135 1.65 47.03 0.02
N GLN A 136 0.92 47.21 1.15
CA GLN A 136 0.52 48.53 1.61
C GLN A 136 1.64 49.21 2.41
N PRO A 137 2.08 50.47 2.03
CA PRO A 137 3.05 51.22 2.82
C PRO A 137 2.42 51.63 4.17
N THR A 138 2.79 50.95 5.21
CA THR A 138 2.22 51.11 6.53
C THR A 138 2.74 52.38 7.20
N THR A 139 1.83 53.31 7.50
CA THR A 139 2.07 54.48 8.30
C THR A 139 2.09 54.23 9.81
N ASN A 140 1.65 53.05 10.29
CA ASN A 140 1.58 52.71 11.72
C ASN A 140 2.06 51.27 11.99
N LEU A 141 3.32 51.13 12.44
CA LEU A 141 3.91 49.87 12.91
C LEU A 141 3.12 49.18 14.04
N TRP A 142 2.39 49.93 14.88
CA TRP A 142 1.59 49.40 15.99
C TRP A 142 0.31 48.70 15.54
N GLN A 143 -0.33 49.12 14.45
CA GLN A 143 -1.53 48.44 13.92
C GLN A 143 -1.19 47.09 13.27
N ARG A 144 0.00 46.95 12.66
CA ARG A 144 0.50 45.70 12.07
C ARG A 144 0.66 44.59 13.12
N TYR A 145 1.01 44.94 14.36
CA TYR A 145 1.21 43.97 15.45
C TYR A 145 -0.09 43.45 16.07
N PHE A 146 -1.21 44.14 15.92
CA PHE A 146 -2.37 43.87 16.78
C PHE A 146 -3.64 43.36 16.11
N THR A 147 -3.82 43.40 14.80
CA THR A 147 -5.20 43.22 14.34
C THR A 147 -5.52 42.23 13.21
N ASN A 148 -4.78 42.12 12.13
CA ASN A 148 -5.25 41.26 11.01
C ASN A 148 -4.29 40.14 10.58
N ASP A 149 -3.00 40.38 10.53
CA ASP A 149 -2.04 39.40 9.99
C ASP A 149 -2.04 38.07 10.76
N ARG A 150 -2.14 38.14 12.11
CA ARG A 150 -2.15 36.93 12.93
C ARG A 150 -3.40 36.09 12.74
N SER A 151 -4.56 36.72 12.54
CA SER A 151 -5.83 36.01 12.32
C SER A 151 -5.83 35.30 10.96
N SER A 152 -5.39 35.99 9.91
CA SER A 152 -5.29 35.45 8.55
C SER A 152 -4.28 34.31 8.48
N THR A 153 -3.12 34.45 9.11
CA THR A 153 -2.09 33.40 9.20
C THR A 153 -2.60 32.13 9.89
N ILE A 154 -3.38 32.25 10.98
CA ILE A 154 -4.00 31.11 11.66
C ILE A 154 -5.07 30.46 10.77
N THR A 155 -5.92 31.26 10.11
CA THR A 155 -6.93 30.76 9.17
C THR A 155 -6.30 29.97 8.03
N LEU A 156 -5.21 30.50 7.47
CA LEU A 156 -4.41 29.82 6.44
C LEU A 156 -3.82 28.51 6.94
N ALA A 157 -3.24 28.51 8.17
CA ALA A 157 -2.67 27.31 8.77
C ALA A 157 -3.72 26.22 8.96
N ILE A 158 -4.90 26.56 9.49
CA ILE A 158 -6.02 25.62 9.68
C ILE A 158 -6.50 25.06 8.35
N ALA A 159 -6.73 25.91 7.34
CA ALA A 159 -7.19 25.48 6.03
C ALA A 159 -6.19 24.55 5.33
N THR A 160 -4.89 24.90 5.39
CA THR A 160 -3.81 24.08 4.83
C THR A 160 -3.71 22.73 5.53
N TYR A 161 -3.74 22.72 6.86
CA TYR A 161 -3.74 21.48 7.64
C TYR A 161 -4.92 20.57 7.26
N GLN A 162 -6.13 21.12 7.23
CA GLN A 162 -7.34 20.36 6.87
C GLN A 162 -7.26 19.80 5.45
N THR A 163 -6.73 20.58 4.51
CA THR A 163 -6.53 20.11 3.13
C THR A 163 -5.56 18.93 3.08
N LEU A 164 -4.40 19.02 3.75
CA LEU A 164 -3.42 17.93 3.83
C LEU A 164 -4.01 16.70 4.54
N LEU A 165 -4.83 16.88 5.57
CA LEU A 165 -5.52 15.79 6.24
C LEU A 165 -6.51 15.07 5.31
N MET A 166 -7.22 15.80 4.44
CA MET A 166 -8.09 15.19 3.45
C MET A 166 -7.29 14.44 2.38
N TYR A 167 -6.14 14.96 1.95
CA TYR A 167 -5.22 14.23 1.08
C TYR A 167 -4.68 12.95 1.73
N GLN A 168 -4.32 12.99 3.01
CA GLN A 168 -3.91 11.79 3.75
C GLN A 168 -5.01 10.72 3.74
N LYS A 169 -6.25 11.11 4.03
CA LYS A 169 -7.40 10.19 3.99
C LYS A 169 -7.63 9.63 2.59
N LEU A 170 -7.45 10.44 1.55
CA LEU A 170 -7.57 10.01 0.15
C LEU A 170 -6.48 9.00 -0.22
N LEU A 171 -5.22 9.23 0.18
CA LEU A 171 -4.13 8.27 -0.03
C LEU A 171 -4.41 6.91 0.64
N PHE A 172 -4.94 6.93 1.86
CA PHE A 172 -5.35 5.69 2.53
C PHE A 172 -6.49 4.98 1.81
N GLU A 173 -7.46 5.74 1.28
CA GLU A 173 -8.56 5.17 0.51
C GLU A 173 -8.06 4.50 -0.77
N GLU A 174 -7.13 5.14 -1.48
CA GLU A 174 -6.48 4.58 -2.66
C GLU A 174 -5.67 3.33 -2.35
N ALA A 175 -4.94 3.34 -1.21
CA ALA A 175 -4.20 2.17 -0.75
C ALA A 175 -5.13 0.99 -0.41
N LEU A 176 -6.25 1.22 0.27
CA LEU A 176 -7.25 0.19 0.59
C LEU A 176 -7.86 -0.44 -0.66
N CYS A 177 -7.95 0.32 -1.75
CA CYS A 177 -8.45 -0.12 -3.04
C CYS A 177 -7.36 -0.67 -3.96
N TYR A 178 -6.10 -0.66 -3.53
CA TYR A 178 -4.93 -1.01 -4.35
C TYR A 178 -4.80 -0.16 -5.63
N GLN A 179 -5.37 1.03 -5.64
CA GLN A 179 -5.29 1.96 -6.77
C GLN A 179 -3.98 2.74 -6.74
N LYS A 180 -3.50 3.13 -7.92
CA LYS A 180 -2.39 4.08 -8.02
C LYS A 180 -2.81 5.43 -7.43
N PRO A 181 -1.89 6.20 -6.82
CA PRO A 181 -2.16 7.57 -6.47
C PRO A 181 -2.66 8.33 -7.69
N THR A 182 -3.66 9.16 -7.45
CA THR A 182 -4.19 10.03 -8.48
C THR A 182 -3.07 10.94 -9.03
N ALA A 183 -3.00 11.10 -10.35
CA ALA A 183 -2.05 12.02 -10.98
C ALA A 183 -2.19 13.43 -10.38
N SER A 184 -1.07 14.12 -10.17
CA SER A 184 -0.96 15.44 -9.55
C SER A 184 -1.30 15.52 -8.06
N LEU A 185 -1.57 14.37 -7.41
CA LEU A 185 -1.89 14.37 -5.98
C LEU A 185 -0.68 14.77 -5.15
N TRP A 186 0.48 14.20 -5.44
CA TRP A 186 1.72 14.55 -4.75
C TRP A 186 2.17 15.97 -5.08
N PHE A 187 1.97 16.43 -6.31
CA PHE A 187 2.23 17.83 -6.66
C PHE A 187 1.44 18.78 -5.75
N ASN A 188 0.15 18.56 -5.58
CA ASN A 188 -0.69 19.38 -4.71
C ASN A 188 -0.27 19.32 -3.23
N ILE A 189 0.05 18.14 -2.72
CA ILE A 189 0.55 17.96 -1.34
C ILE A 189 1.87 18.73 -1.14
N ASN A 190 2.83 18.57 -2.07
CA ASN A 190 4.13 19.20 -1.99
C ASN A 190 4.01 20.73 -2.10
N GLN A 191 3.18 21.24 -3.02
CA GLN A 191 2.94 22.67 -3.17
C GLN A 191 2.29 23.30 -1.94
N LEU A 192 1.33 22.61 -1.29
CA LEU A 192 0.73 23.07 -0.04
C LEU A 192 1.76 23.16 1.08
N TYR A 193 2.63 22.16 1.21
CA TYR A 193 3.70 22.20 2.19
C TYR A 193 4.72 23.28 1.88
N TYR A 194 5.14 23.43 0.62
CA TYR A 194 6.04 24.49 0.18
C TYR A 194 5.48 25.87 0.49
N MET A 195 4.23 26.13 0.13
CA MET A 195 3.52 27.37 0.45
C MET A 195 3.47 27.62 1.96
N ALA A 196 3.17 26.60 2.77
CA ALA A 196 3.16 26.71 4.22
C ALA A 196 4.54 27.06 4.80
N CYS A 197 5.64 26.56 4.19
CA CYS A 197 7.00 26.96 4.53
C CYS A 197 7.24 28.42 4.19
N GLN A 198 6.87 28.88 3.00
CA GLN A 198 7.01 30.28 2.57
C GLN A 198 6.25 31.23 3.49
N GLN A 199 5.03 30.88 3.86
CA GLN A 199 4.17 31.67 4.75
C GLN A 199 4.48 31.46 6.26
N ARG A 200 5.50 30.67 6.60
CA ARG A 200 5.94 30.35 7.96
C ARG A 200 4.82 29.77 8.83
N THR A 201 3.88 29.03 8.24
CA THR A 201 2.73 28.43 8.93
C THR A 201 2.95 26.98 9.35
N VAL A 202 4.03 26.33 8.88
CA VAL A 202 4.29 24.89 9.06
C VAL A 202 4.34 24.43 10.51
N ASN A 203 4.80 25.30 11.44
CA ASN A 203 4.97 24.97 12.86
C ASN A 203 3.89 25.60 13.75
N ILE A 204 2.84 26.18 13.17
CA ILE A 204 1.72 26.71 13.96
C ILE A 204 0.95 25.52 14.54
N ASP A 205 0.76 25.56 15.88
CA ASP A 205 -0.08 24.59 16.57
C ASP A 205 -1.56 24.87 16.25
N VAL A 206 -2.19 23.93 15.56
CA VAL A 206 -3.61 23.99 15.18
C VAL A 206 -4.51 23.15 16.06
N SER A 207 -3.98 22.45 17.07
CA SER A 207 -4.71 21.52 17.94
C SER A 207 -5.86 22.19 18.69
N ALA A 208 -5.68 23.47 19.09
CA ALA A 208 -6.72 24.24 19.75
C ALA A 208 -7.95 24.57 18.86
N TYR A 209 -7.81 24.48 17.54
CA TYR A 209 -8.83 24.86 16.57
C TYR A 209 -9.50 23.67 15.89
N ILE A 210 -8.90 22.49 15.97
CA ILE A 210 -9.35 21.28 15.29
C ILE A 210 -9.62 20.20 16.34
N PRO A 211 -10.92 19.87 16.61
CA PRO A 211 -11.28 18.93 17.66
C PRO A 211 -10.72 17.52 17.47
N THR A 212 -10.65 17.06 16.21
CA THR A 212 -10.12 15.75 15.84
C THR A 212 -8.86 15.95 15.01
N HIS A 213 -7.71 15.99 15.66
CA HIS A 213 -6.41 16.13 14.99
C HIS A 213 -5.62 14.81 15.06
N CYS A 214 -4.82 14.56 14.04
CA CYS A 214 -3.86 13.47 14.01
C CYS A 214 -2.40 13.97 14.07
N ALA A 215 -2.21 15.28 14.13
CA ALA A 215 -0.94 15.98 14.30
C ALA A 215 -1.22 17.39 14.79
N ASP A 216 -0.29 17.99 15.54
CA ASP A 216 -0.47 19.34 16.08
C ASP A 216 -0.11 20.43 15.06
N THR A 217 0.72 20.09 14.07
CA THR A 217 1.24 21.04 13.08
C THR A 217 1.15 20.49 11.66
N ILE A 218 1.23 21.39 10.68
CA ILE A 218 1.35 21.03 9.24
C ILE A 218 2.60 20.18 9.01
N HIS A 219 3.70 20.50 9.69
CA HIS A 219 4.96 19.77 9.55
C HIS A 219 4.82 18.28 9.96
N GLN A 220 4.21 18.02 11.12
CA GLN A 220 3.96 16.65 11.57
C GLN A 220 3.01 15.90 10.65
N LEU A 221 1.96 16.56 10.15
CA LEU A 221 1.03 15.94 9.20
C LEU A 221 1.71 15.60 7.86
N TYR A 222 2.58 16.49 7.38
CA TYR A 222 3.37 16.22 6.18
C TYR A 222 4.35 15.06 6.39
N ALA A 223 4.95 14.94 7.58
CA ALA A 223 5.77 13.78 7.95
C ALA A 223 4.97 12.47 7.90
N GLN A 224 3.72 12.47 8.34
CA GLN A 224 2.85 11.29 8.21
C GLN A 224 2.57 10.93 6.74
N LEU A 225 2.31 11.92 5.88
CA LEU A 225 2.11 11.71 4.44
C LEU A 225 3.35 11.10 3.79
N CYS A 226 4.53 11.64 4.09
CA CYS A 226 5.80 11.11 3.61
C CYS A 226 6.03 9.68 4.08
N LEU A 227 5.80 9.40 5.36
CA LEU A 227 5.96 8.07 5.92
C LEU A 227 4.99 7.06 5.28
N HIS A 228 3.72 7.43 5.09
CA HIS A 228 2.73 6.59 4.40
C HIS A 228 3.25 6.10 3.03
N SER A 229 3.88 6.99 2.27
CA SER A 229 4.43 6.64 0.96
C SER A 229 5.67 5.74 1.08
N LEU A 230 6.61 6.07 1.98
CA LEU A 230 7.85 5.31 2.18
C LEU A 230 7.59 3.87 2.65
N LEU A 231 6.50 3.65 3.40
CA LEU A 231 6.10 2.31 3.84
C LEU A 231 5.54 1.43 2.72
N ASN A 232 5.32 1.98 1.53
CA ASN A 232 4.70 1.28 0.40
C ASN A 232 3.38 0.57 0.78
N VAL A 233 2.51 1.32 1.44
CA VAL A 233 1.30 0.78 2.11
C VAL A 233 0.40 0.02 1.14
N ARG A 234 0.33 0.42 -0.13
CA ARG A 234 -0.45 -0.28 -1.17
C ARG A 234 -0.01 -1.72 -1.44
N ALA A 235 1.24 -2.06 -1.14
CA ALA A 235 1.74 -3.42 -1.30
C ALA A 235 1.40 -4.33 -0.11
N MET A 236 0.74 -3.79 0.93
CA MET A 236 0.33 -4.51 2.13
C MET A 236 -1.09 -5.07 2.03
N ARG A 237 -1.46 -5.98 2.93
CA ARG A 237 -2.86 -6.41 3.11
C ARG A 237 -3.69 -5.30 3.75
N ARG A 238 -5.00 -5.24 3.45
CA ARG A 238 -5.91 -4.23 4.02
C ARG A 238 -5.84 -4.15 5.55
N ALA A 239 -5.77 -5.29 6.24
CA ALA A 239 -5.61 -5.31 7.70
C ALA A 239 -4.36 -4.55 8.16
N ASN A 240 -3.24 -4.72 7.46
CA ASN A 240 -1.98 -4.01 7.74
C ASN A 240 -2.09 -2.53 7.38
N ILE A 241 -2.75 -2.17 6.27
CA ILE A 241 -3.03 -0.77 5.91
C ILE A 241 -3.78 -0.05 7.04
N LEU A 242 -4.83 -0.68 7.57
CA LEU A 242 -5.60 -0.13 8.69
C LEU A 242 -4.77 -0.02 9.99
N MET A 243 -3.87 -0.97 10.23
CA MET A 243 -2.97 -0.94 11.38
C MET A 243 -1.93 0.18 11.23
N VAL A 244 -1.33 0.34 10.05
CA VAL A 244 -0.43 1.46 9.72
C VAL A 244 -1.14 2.79 9.98
N GLN A 245 -2.39 2.96 9.52
CA GLN A 245 -3.14 4.19 9.75
C GLN A 245 -3.25 4.56 11.23
N ARG A 246 -3.39 3.58 12.12
CA ARG A 246 -3.48 3.80 13.58
C ARG A 246 -2.13 4.15 14.20
N LEU A 247 -1.05 3.57 13.68
CA LEU A 247 0.29 3.73 14.24
C LEU A 247 1.08 4.88 13.59
N LEU A 248 0.54 5.46 12.52
CA LEU A 248 1.24 6.47 11.71
C LEU A 248 1.61 7.72 12.52
N LEU A 249 0.74 8.15 13.45
CA LEU A 249 1.01 9.29 14.33
C LEU A 249 2.25 9.01 15.18
N GLU A 250 2.26 7.91 15.93
CA GLU A 250 3.37 7.52 16.81
C GLU A 250 4.68 7.37 16.01
N TRP A 251 4.63 6.71 14.87
CA TRP A 251 5.82 6.46 14.06
C TRP A 251 6.37 7.74 13.41
N SER A 252 5.51 8.67 13.02
CA SER A 252 5.94 9.93 12.40
C SER A 252 6.67 10.86 13.36
N GLU A 253 6.48 10.73 14.68
CA GLU A 253 7.23 11.48 15.69
C GLU A 253 8.74 11.17 15.68
N HIS A 254 9.10 10.01 15.15
CA HIS A 254 10.49 9.57 14.98
C HIS A 254 11.07 9.88 13.59
N LEU A 255 10.32 10.59 12.74
CA LEU A 255 10.76 11.00 11.40
C LEU A 255 11.26 12.44 11.45
N ILE A 256 12.47 12.66 10.96
CA ILE A 256 13.04 14.02 10.89
C ILE A 256 12.96 14.48 9.43
N ILE A 257 12.25 15.58 9.20
CA ILE A 257 12.19 16.26 7.89
C ILE A 257 12.90 17.60 8.01
N THR A 258 13.89 17.84 7.16
CA THR A 258 14.71 19.05 7.19
C THR A 258 15.07 19.51 5.78
N VAL A 259 15.30 20.80 5.63
CA VAL A 259 15.85 21.40 4.39
C VAL A 259 17.37 21.20 4.33
N GLU A 260 18.03 21.24 5.50
CA GLU A 260 19.49 21.06 5.63
C GLU A 260 19.76 19.78 6.42
N PRO A 261 20.07 18.65 5.75
CA PRO A 261 20.33 17.40 6.44
C PRO A 261 21.65 17.48 7.22
N GLN A 262 21.64 16.96 8.45
CA GLN A 262 22.83 16.86 9.29
C GLN A 262 23.75 15.71 8.88
N THR A 263 23.20 14.73 8.17
CA THR A 263 23.89 13.53 7.68
C THR A 263 23.67 13.40 6.18
N GLU A 264 24.45 12.55 5.52
CA GLU A 264 24.22 12.21 4.12
C GLU A 264 22.92 11.41 3.99
N THR A 265 21.81 12.14 3.92
CA THR A 265 20.45 11.58 3.87
C THR A 265 20.11 11.17 2.44
N LYS A 266 19.61 9.94 2.28
CA LYS A 266 19.33 9.35 0.96
C LYS A 266 17.85 9.39 0.57
N VAL A 267 17.00 9.90 1.42
CA VAL A 267 15.57 10.05 1.15
C VAL A 267 15.23 11.52 1.07
N PHE A 268 14.56 11.91 0.01
CA PHE A 268 14.21 13.30 -0.23
C PHE A 268 12.87 13.45 -0.95
N VAL A 269 12.32 14.65 -0.92
CA VAL A 269 11.16 15.07 -1.71
C VAL A 269 11.53 16.36 -2.43
N ASN A 270 11.29 16.42 -3.74
CA ASN A 270 11.30 17.66 -4.48
C ASN A 270 9.91 18.30 -4.41
N LEU A 271 9.80 19.42 -3.69
CA LEU A 271 8.54 20.12 -3.44
C LEU A 271 7.87 20.67 -4.71
N ASN A 272 8.62 20.82 -5.79
CA ASN A 272 8.13 21.29 -7.08
C ASN A 272 7.78 20.15 -8.05
N SER A 273 7.69 18.92 -7.57
CA SER A 273 7.39 17.75 -8.40
C SER A 273 6.13 17.02 -7.97
N ASP A 274 5.57 16.21 -8.89
CA ASP A 274 4.50 15.24 -8.60
C ASP A 274 5.07 13.91 -8.08
N SER A 275 6.15 13.98 -7.30
CA SER A 275 6.82 12.81 -6.76
C SER A 275 6.59 12.67 -5.27
N ALA A 276 6.22 11.48 -4.86
CA ALA A 276 6.28 11.04 -3.47
C ALA A 276 7.74 11.04 -2.98
N PRO A 277 7.99 10.92 -1.66
CA PRO A 277 9.33 10.70 -1.13
C PRO A 277 10.05 9.57 -1.86
N THR A 278 11.28 9.85 -2.30
CA THR A 278 12.09 8.93 -3.10
C THR A 278 13.47 8.74 -2.49
N TYR A 279 14.10 7.61 -2.82
CA TYR A 279 15.47 7.33 -2.43
C TYR A 279 16.42 7.90 -3.48
N LEU A 280 17.51 8.55 -3.04
CA LEU A 280 18.57 9.00 -3.92
C LEU A 280 19.29 7.79 -4.52
N THR A 281 19.22 7.69 -5.83
CA THR A 281 19.85 6.62 -6.60
C THR A 281 20.68 7.22 -7.73
N ALA A 282 21.56 6.41 -8.34
CA ALA A 282 22.36 6.84 -9.49
C ALA A 282 21.52 7.24 -10.72
N HIS A 283 20.24 6.88 -10.74
CA HIS A 283 19.31 7.18 -11.84
C HIS A 283 18.37 8.37 -11.54
N CYS A 284 18.53 9.03 -10.39
CA CYS A 284 17.73 10.21 -10.10
C CYS A 284 18.02 11.31 -11.13
N ALA A 285 16.95 11.88 -11.67
CA ALA A 285 17.04 12.95 -12.67
C ALA A 285 17.60 14.26 -12.09
N ILE A 286 17.51 14.42 -10.77
CA ILE A 286 17.98 15.62 -10.06
C ILE A 286 18.94 15.21 -8.93
N ASN A 287 19.87 16.10 -8.63
CA ASN A 287 20.67 16.04 -7.41
C ASN A 287 19.97 16.89 -6.33
N PRO A 288 19.40 16.29 -5.27
CA PRO A 288 18.66 17.06 -4.27
C PRO A 288 19.53 18.02 -3.43
N TYR A 289 20.85 17.87 -3.48
CA TYR A 289 21.80 18.74 -2.76
C TYR A 289 22.15 20.03 -3.56
N ASP A 290 21.67 20.17 -4.79
CA ASP A 290 21.88 21.37 -5.57
C ASP A 290 20.94 22.48 -5.10
N ALA A 291 21.49 23.69 -4.91
CA ALA A 291 20.78 24.85 -4.37
C ALA A 291 19.58 25.34 -5.22
N HIS A 292 19.41 24.81 -6.44
CA HIS A 292 18.28 25.20 -7.32
C HIS A 292 17.03 24.35 -7.09
N HIS A 293 17.11 23.31 -6.28
CA HIS A 293 15.98 22.40 -6.04
C HIS A 293 15.41 22.65 -4.64
N ASP A 294 14.11 22.97 -4.59
CA ASP A 294 13.38 23.06 -3.32
C ASP A 294 13.12 21.66 -2.79
N CYS A 295 14.16 21.03 -2.22
CA CYS A 295 14.11 19.69 -1.69
C CYS A 295 14.05 19.71 -0.15
N VAL A 296 13.33 18.76 0.41
CA VAL A 296 13.40 18.40 1.83
C VAL A 296 13.93 16.99 1.97
N PHE A 297 14.71 16.77 3.03
CA PHE A 297 15.35 15.50 3.32
C PHE A 297 14.66 14.81 4.49
N ILE A 298 14.61 13.47 4.44
CA ILE A 298 13.92 12.65 5.43
C ILE A 298 14.91 11.68 6.04
N GLU A 299 15.13 11.81 7.35
CA GLU A 299 16.02 10.93 8.11
C GLU A 299 15.20 9.82 8.78
N LEU A 300 15.56 8.56 8.50
CA LEU A 300 14.83 7.37 8.93
C LEU A 300 15.48 6.66 10.14
N ALA A 301 16.68 7.04 10.54
CA ALA A 301 17.47 6.29 11.53
C ALA A 301 16.74 6.14 12.88
N ALA A 302 16.16 7.22 13.39
CA ALA A 302 15.43 7.20 14.67
C ALA A 302 14.17 6.33 14.59
N LEU A 303 13.43 6.41 13.48
CA LEU A 303 12.26 5.57 13.23
C LEU A 303 12.64 4.08 13.19
N VAL A 304 13.67 3.71 12.43
CA VAL A 304 14.13 2.31 12.34
C VAL A 304 14.56 1.78 13.71
N ALA A 305 15.24 2.61 14.53
CA ALA A 305 15.62 2.25 15.90
C ALA A 305 14.38 2.02 16.78
N HIS A 306 13.37 2.91 16.71
CA HIS A 306 12.10 2.78 17.44
C HIS A 306 11.37 1.48 17.07
N LEU A 307 11.17 1.22 15.78
CA LEU A 307 10.50 0.01 15.29
C LEU A 307 11.23 -1.27 15.71
N THR A 308 12.56 -1.26 15.68
CA THR A 308 13.39 -2.39 16.12
C THR A 308 13.22 -2.64 17.62
N SER A 309 13.29 -1.59 18.44
CA SER A 309 13.08 -1.68 19.89
C SER A 309 11.67 -2.19 20.23
N ARG A 310 10.64 -1.71 19.54
CA ARG A 310 9.25 -2.19 19.74
C ARG A 310 9.11 -3.66 19.36
N ARG A 311 9.69 -4.08 18.25
CA ARG A 311 9.70 -5.48 17.82
C ARG A 311 10.36 -6.39 18.84
N ASP A 312 11.53 -6.00 19.37
CA ASP A 312 12.29 -6.79 20.33
C ASP A 312 11.53 -6.94 21.66
N LYS A 313 10.84 -5.88 22.10
CA LYS A 313 9.91 -5.96 23.25
C LYS A 313 8.77 -6.95 23.04
N LEU A 314 8.17 -7.00 21.84
CA LEU A 314 7.11 -7.98 21.54
C LEU A 314 7.63 -9.42 21.59
N ILE A 315 8.88 -9.65 21.19
CA ILE A 315 9.54 -10.98 21.33
C ILE A 315 9.70 -11.33 22.80
N GLU A 316 10.21 -10.41 23.62
CA GLU A 316 10.42 -10.62 25.06
C GLU A 316 9.09 -10.90 25.80
N GLU A 317 8.01 -10.23 25.38
CA GLU A 317 6.66 -10.42 25.93
C GLU A 317 5.96 -11.70 25.39
N GLY A 318 6.56 -12.41 24.42
CA GLY A 318 5.94 -13.55 23.75
C GLY A 318 4.70 -13.20 22.91
N ARG A 319 4.57 -11.93 22.50
CA ARG A 319 3.41 -11.38 21.77
C ARG A 319 3.70 -11.26 20.25
N GLU A 320 4.09 -12.37 19.66
CA GLU A 320 4.40 -12.43 18.23
C GLU A 320 3.14 -12.59 17.36
N GLY A 321 2.30 -11.55 17.33
CA GLY A 321 1.04 -11.50 16.57
C GLY A 321 1.13 -10.61 15.34
N ALA A 322 -0.02 -10.06 14.94
CA ALA A 322 -0.16 -9.22 13.74
C ALA A 322 0.72 -7.96 13.79
N GLU A 323 0.85 -7.32 14.96
CA GLU A 323 1.72 -6.15 15.15
C GLU A 323 3.20 -6.52 14.88
N TYR A 324 3.66 -7.66 15.41
CA TYR A 324 5.03 -8.13 15.17
C TYR A 324 5.29 -8.39 13.67
N CYS A 325 4.34 -9.03 12.97
CA CYS A 325 4.44 -9.26 11.53
C CYS A 325 4.48 -7.94 10.74
N LEU A 326 3.66 -6.96 11.13
CA LEU A 326 3.66 -5.64 10.52
C LEU A 326 4.99 -4.91 10.75
N LEU A 327 5.51 -4.90 11.99
CA LEU A 327 6.79 -4.28 12.31
C LEU A 327 7.95 -4.88 11.52
N ASN A 328 7.97 -6.20 11.33
CA ASN A 328 8.95 -6.84 10.46
C ASN A 328 8.82 -6.36 9.01
N THR A 329 7.60 -6.32 8.47
CA THR A 329 7.34 -5.83 7.11
C THR A 329 7.85 -4.40 6.93
N VAL A 330 7.49 -3.51 7.85
CA VAL A 330 7.87 -2.09 7.84
C VAL A 330 9.39 -1.91 7.99
N ALA A 331 9.99 -2.54 8.99
CA ALA A 331 11.44 -2.45 9.23
C ALA A 331 12.24 -2.95 8.02
N MET A 332 11.77 -4.04 7.39
CA MET A 332 12.39 -4.57 6.18
C MET A 332 12.27 -3.60 5.01
N THR A 333 11.08 -3.02 4.78
CA THR A 333 10.86 -2.06 3.70
C THR A 333 11.77 -0.85 3.84
N LEU A 334 11.84 -0.26 5.04
CA LEU A 334 12.65 0.93 5.30
C LEU A 334 14.16 0.62 5.28
N SER A 335 14.58 -0.47 5.95
CA SER A 335 16.00 -0.83 6.04
C SER A 335 16.58 -1.21 4.69
N TYR A 336 15.81 -1.94 3.87
CA TYR A 336 16.25 -2.40 2.58
C TYR A 336 16.65 -1.22 1.68
N ARG A 337 15.79 -0.22 1.53
CA ARG A 337 16.06 0.94 0.69
C ARG A 337 17.08 1.90 1.30
N TYR A 338 17.12 1.99 2.61
CA TYR A 338 18.03 2.90 3.32
C TYR A 338 19.47 2.36 3.42
N ILE A 339 19.62 1.07 3.72
CA ILE A 339 20.95 0.47 4.01
C ILE A 339 21.64 0.00 2.72
N GLN A 340 20.91 -0.33 1.66
CA GLN A 340 21.48 -0.90 0.44
C GLN A 340 21.40 0.02 -0.79
N PRO A 341 22.09 1.16 -0.78
CA PRO A 341 22.17 2.02 -1.97
C PRO A 341 22.89 1.37 -3.16
N ARG A 342 23.56 0.23 -2.95
CA ARG A 342 24.35 -0.46 -3.97
C ARG A 342 23.54 -1.24 -4.99
N LEU A 343 22.28 -1.50 -4.74
CA LEU A 343 21.39 -2.16 -5.71
C LEU A 343 21.09 -1.31 -6.94
N THR A 344 21.49 -0.06 -6.90
CA THR A 344 21.38 0.90 -8.00
C THR A 344 22.66 1.06 -8.81
N LEU A 345 23.67 0.22 -8.60
CA LEU A 345 24.77 0.15 -9.56
C LEU A 345 24.19 -0.16 -10.94
N PRO A 346 24.65 0.56 -12.00
CA PRO A 346 24.15 0.35 -13.34
C PRO A 346 24.22 -1.14 -13.65
N ILE A 347 23.06 -1.75 -13.77
CA ILE A 347 22.92 -3.12 -14.25
C ILE A 347 23.59 -3.10 -15.61
N LYS A 348 24.80 -3.60 -15.69
CA LYS A 348 25.38 -3.90 -17.00
C LYS A 348 24.32 -4.74 -17.66
N GLN A 349 23.85 -4.33 -18.85
CA GLN A 349 22.80 -4.97 -19.60
C GLN A 349 23.16 -6.45 -19.82
N SER A 350 22.99 -7.26 -18.77
CA SER A 350 23.00 -8.70 -18.88
C SER A 350 21.75 -9.10 -19.65
N ALA A 351 21.82 -10.11 -20.46
CA ALA A 351 20.75 -10.56 -21.31
C ALA A 351 19.47 -10.69 -20.47
N LYS A 352 18.43 -9.97 -20.84
CA LYS A 352 17.11 -10.07 -20.22
C LYS A 352 16.64 -11.50 -20.38
N GLN A 353 16.38 -12.19 -19.28
CA GLN A 353 15.83 -13.53 -19.29
C GLN A 353 14.37 -13.48 -18.85
N GLU A 354 13.52 -14.09 -19.63
CA GLU A 354 12.12 -14.33 -19.24
C GLU A 354 12.07 -15.45 -18.21
N ALA A 355 11.28 -15.24 -17.16
CA ALA A 355 11.03 -16.22 -16.13
C ALA A 355 9.55 -16.17 -15.71
N TYR A 356 9.12 -17.14 -14.90
CA TYR A 356 7.76 -17.23 -14.38
C TYR A 356 7.78 -17.19 -12.85
N VAL A 357 6.83 -16.51 -12.26
CA VAL A 357 6.65 -16.44 -10.82
C VAL A 357 5.37 -17.15 -10.41
N ILE A 358 5.48 -18.06 -9.46
CA ILE A 358 4.35 -18.74 -8.82
C ILE A 358 4.21 -18.18 -7.42
N THR A 359 3.01 -17.79 -7.01
CA THR A 359 2.69 -17.21 -5.70
C THR A 359 1.76 -18.13 -4.92
N GLY A 360 1.76 -17.97 -3.58
CA GLY A 360 0.93 -18.78 -2.71
C GLY A 360 1.65 -20.05 -2.24
N PHE A 361 1.68 -20.26 -0.92
CA PHE A 361 2.43 -21.36 -0.31
C PHE A 361 2.01 -22.75 -0.85
N ASN A 362 0.71 -22.98 -1.02
CA ASN A 362 0.19 -24.28 -1.48
C ASN A 362 0.52 -24.53 -2.96
N ASP A 363 0.45 -23.51 -3.81
CA ASP A 363 0.75 -23.63 -5.25
C ASP A 363 2.26 -23.85 -5.46
N ILE A 364 3.09 -23.17 -4.67
CA ILE A 364 4.54 -23.40 -4.65
C ILE A 364 4.84 -24.83 -4.21
N HIS A 365 4.24 -25.28 -3.10
CA HIS A 365 4.44 -26.65 -2.60
C HIS A 365 4.01 -27.69 -3.64
N TYR A 366 2.85 -27.52 -4.26
CA TYR A 366 2.35 -28.40 -5.32
C TYR A 366 3.31 -28.44 -6.51
N ARG A 367 3.85 -27.29 -6.93
CA ARG A 367 4.79 -27.24 -8.04
C ARG A 367 6.14 -27.89 -7.72
N VAL A 368 6.67 -27.66 -6.53
CA VAL A 368 7.93 -28.26 -6.06
C VAL A 368 7.80 -29.77 -5.82
N SER A 369 6.59 -30.27 -5.56
CA SER A 369 6.29 -31.71 -5.41
C SER A 369 6.03 -32.44 -6.74
N ASP A 370 6.39 -31.86 -7.88
CA ASP A 370 6.07 -32.39 -9.21
C ASP A 370 4.57 -32.64 -9.40
N GLU A 371 3.77 -31.65 -9.01
CA GLU A 371 2.30 -31.64 -9.13
C GLU A 371 1.59 -32.77 -8.35
N GLN A 372 2.24 -33.24 -7.27
CA GLN A 372 1.63 -34.21 -6.36
C GLN A 372 0.83 -33.51 -5.25
N SER A 373 -0.31 -34.09 -4.89
CA SER A 373 -1.03 -33.68 -3.68
C SER A 373 -0.22 -34.03 -2.42
N LEU A 374 -0.43 -33.29 -1.32
CA LEU A 374 0.24 -33.60 -0.06
C LEU A 374 -0.03 -35.05 0.38
N SER A 375 -1.26 -35.52 0.23
CA SER A 375 -1.64 -36.91 0.56
C SER A 375 -0.86 -37.95 -0.25
N SER A 376 -0.62 -37.68 -1.53
CA SER A 376 0.21 -38.53 -2.39
C SER A 376 1.68 -38.45 -2.01
N LEU A 377 2.21 -37.24 -1.85
CA LEU A 377 3.61 -36.98 -1.54
C LEU A 377 4.08 -37.68 -0.26
N ILE A 378 3.24 -37.78 0.77
CA ILE A 378 3.59 -38.40 2.06
C ILE A 378 3.09 -39.84 2.19
N ALA A 379 2.54 -40.43 1.14
CA ALA A 379 1.88 -41.75 1.19
C ALA A 379 0.87 -41.84 2.35
N ALA A 380 -0.10 -40.91 2.37
CA ALA A 380 -1.03 -40.74 3.51
C ALA A 380 -1.88 -41.98 3.80
N LYS A 381 -2.12 -42.85 2.82
CA LYS A 381 -2.86 -44.12 2.97
C LYS A 381 -2.20 -45.05 3.97
N ASP A 382 -0.89 -44.93 4.18
CA ASP A 382 -0.12 -45.75 5.12
C ASP A 382 -0.14 -45.18 6.54
N LEU A 383 -0.83 -44.06 6.76
CA LEU A 383 -0.88 -43.35 8.04
C LEU A 383 -2.23 -43.54 8.74
N PRO A 384 -2.24 -43.58 10.09
CA PRO A 384 -3.48 -43.53 10.87
C PRO A 384 -4.28 -42.27 10.55
N ASP A 385 -5.60 -42.33 10.56
CA ASP A 385 -6.51 -41.23 10.21
C ASP A 385 -6.21 -39.92 10.94
N HIS A 386 -5.80 -40.00 12.20
CA HIS A 386 -5.46 -38.82 13.00
C HIS A 386 -4.15 -38.13 12.59
N GLN A 387 -3.36 -38.72 11.70
CA GLN A 387 -2.11 -38.15 11.15
C GLN A 387 -2.26 -37.72 9.71
N GLN A 388 -3.32 -38.11 9.02
CA GLN A 388 -3.54 -37.72 7.64
C GLN A 388 -3.74 -36.21 7.50
N PRO A 389 -3.35 -35.60 6.37
CA PRO A 389 -3.56 -34.17 6.15
C PRO A 389 -5.06 -33.85 6.17
N ARG A 390 -5.40 -32.70 6.75
CA ARG A 390 -6.79 -32.20 6.76
C ARG A 390 -7.16 -31.54 5.43
N TYR A 391 -6.17 -31.05 4.71
CA TYR A 391 -6.35 -30.30 3.47
C TYR A 391 -5.45 -30.89 2.39
N GLU A 392 -5.97 -30.99 1.20
CA GLU A 392 -5.16 -31.30 0.02
C GLU A 392 -4.50 -30.04 -0.49
N THR A 393 -3.24 -30.15 -0.93
CA THR A 393 -2.48 -29.04 -1.53
C THR A 393 -2.75 -28.89 -3.01
N SER A 394 -3.46 -29.85 -3.64
CA SER A 394 -3.84 -29.71 -5.05
C SER A 394 -4.82 -28.56 -5.22
N PRO A 395 -4.62 -27.66 -6.17
CA PRO A 395 -5.62 -26.69 -6.53
C PRO A 395 -6.92 -27.44 -6.87
N LYS A 396 -8.03 -27.03 -6.27
CA LYS A 396 -9.35 -27.59 -6.59
C LYS A 396 -9.46 -27.56 -8.11
N LYS A 397 -9.64 -28.72 -8.76
CA LYS A 397 -10.07 -28.80 -10.15
C LYS A 397 -11.43 -28.09 -10.23
N GLN A 398 -11.41 -26.78 -10.41
CA GLN A 398 -12.60 -26.06 -10.81
C GLN A 398 -13.02 -26.64 -12.15
N SER A 399 -14.28 -27.05 -12.20
CA SER A 399 -14.92 -27.71 -13.32
C SER A 399 -14.36 -27.35 -14.69
N ALA A 400 -14.21 -28.34 -15.52
CA ALA A 400 -13.50 -28.53 -16.78
C ALA A 400 -13.70 -27.50 -17.92
N ASN A 401 -14.01 -26.22 -17.66
CA ASN A 401 -14.16 -25.18 -18.66
C ASN A 401 -13.52 -23.82 -18.33
N LEU A 402 -12.77 -23.74 -17.24
CA LEU A 402 -11.90 -22.59 -17.00
C LEU A 402 -10.48 -23.15 -16.99
N THR A 403 -9.71 -22.84 -18.00
CA THR A 403 -8.26 -22.96 -18.01
C THR A 403 -7.76 -22.54 -16.64
N SER A 404 -7.18 -23.50 -15.91
CA SER A 404 -6.55 -23.26 -14.61
C SER A 404 -5.47 -22.20 -14.81
N THR A 405 -5.84 -20.95 -14.70
CA THR A 405 -4.91 -19.85 -14.57
C THR A 405 -4.29 -19.98 -13.18
N HIS A 406 -3.35 -20.91 -13.04
CA HIS A 406 -2.29 -20.72 -12.08
C HIS A 406 -1.74 -19.35 -12.39
N THR A 407 -1.69 -18.46 -11.42
CA THR A 407 -1.18 -17.11 -11.60
C THR A 407 0.32 -17.17 -11.82
N MET A 408 0.72 -17.70 -12.98
CA MET A 408 2.08 -17.63 -13.48
C MET A 408 2.26 -16.23 -14.04
N LEU A 409 2.92 -15.38 -13.28
CA LEU A 409 3.27 -14.04 -13.71
C LEU A 409 4.56 -14.12 -14.52
N LYS A 410 4.53 -13.62 -15.75
CA LYS A 410 5.74 -13.48 -16.55
C LYS A 410 6.57 -12.30 -16.04
N VAL A 411 7.86 -12.50 -15.83
CA VAL A 411 8.79 -11.50 -15.31
C VAL A 411 10.06 -11.43 -16.18
N GLU A 412 10.68 -10.27 -16.22
CA GLU A 412 12.06 -10.11 -16.70
C GLU A 412 12.99 -10.11 -15.48
N THR A 413 14.03 -10.91 -15.51
CA THR A 413 15.05 -10.98 -14.46
C THR A 413 16.29 -10.21 -14.90
N PHE A 414 16.87 -9.44 -13.96
CA PHE A 414 18.14 -8.77 -14.15
C PHE A 414 19.14 -9.43 -13.21
N GLU A 415 20.18 -10.05 -13.76
CA GLU A 415 21.28 -10.58 -12.98
C GLU A 415 22.27 -9.45 -12.70
N SER A 416 22.50 -9.16 -11.44
CA SER A 416 23.63 -8.33 -11.02
C SER A 416 24.90 -9.18 -11.05
N ASN A 417 25.96 -8.70 -11.71
CA ASN A 417 27.25 -9.38 -11.74
C ASN A 417 27.98 -9.39 -10.36
N ASN A 418 27.36 -8.89 -9.31
CA ASN A 418 27.88 -9.00 -7.95
C ASN A 418 27.26 -10.22 -7.28
N ASP A 419 27.95 -11.33 -7.32
CA ASP A 419 27.57 -12.64 -6.75
C ASP A 419 27.32 -12.67 -5.23
N LEU A 420 27.33 -11.52 -4.56
CA LEU A 420 27.24 -11.42 -3.10
C LEU A 420 25.94 -10.80 -2.57
N SER A 421 24.97 -10.43 -3.42
CA SER A 421 23.74 -9.85 -2.91
C SER A 421 22.58 -10.84 -2.95
N ASP A 422 22.02 -11.14 -1.78
CA ASP A 422 20.78 -11.92 -1.59
C ASP A 422 19.54 -11.26 -2.23
N PHE A 423 19.71 -10.13 -2.89
CA PHE A 423 18.62 -9.29 -3.39
C PHE A 423 18.72 -9.13 -4.90
N ARG A 424 17.61 -9.36 -5.57
CA ARG A 424 17.48 -9.24 -7.02
C ARG A 424 16.21 -8.48 -7.37
N THR A 425 16.23 -7.74 -8.48
CA THR A 425 15.11 -6.97 -8.98
C THR A 425 14.41 -7.74 -10.10
N LEU A 426 13.09 -7.76 -10.05
CA LEU A 426 12.21 -8.33 -11.06
C LEU A 426 11.31 -7.25 -11.65
N HIS A 427 11.11 -7.27 -12.97
CA HIS A 427 10.11 -6.46 -13.65
C HIS A 427 8.92 -7.33 -14.07
N LEU A 428 7.72 -6.97 -13.64
CA LEU A 428 6.49 -7.64 -14.06
C LEU A 428 6.12 -7.20 -15.48
N LEU A 429 5.82 -8.18 -16.34
CA LEU A 429 5.29 -7.95 -17.67
C LEU A 429 3.76 -8.04 -17.63
N LEU A 430 3.08 -6.89 -17.61
CA LEU A 430 1.63 -6.81 -17.40
C LEU A 430 0.78 -7.26 -18.60
N HIS A 431 1.37 -7.50 -19.78
CA HIS A 431 0.64 -7.71 -21.05
C HIS A 431 1.16 -8.90 -21.86
N SER A 432 1.57 -10.01 -21.25
CA SER A 432 1.82 -11.20 -22.04
C SER A 432 0.69 -12.20 -21.85
N GLU A 433 0.00 -12.52 -22.94
CA GLU A 433 -0.84 -13.70 -23.03
C GLU A 433 -0.04 -14.92 -22.56
N ALA A 434 -0.66 -15.78 -21.77
CA ALA A 434 -0.04 -17.03 -21.34
C ALA A 434 0.45 -17.79 -22.60
N PRO A 435 1.69 -18.32 -22.61
CA PRO A 435 2.14 -19.09 -23.74
C PRO A 435 1.24 -20.32 -23.87
N ASP A 436 0.69 -20.50 -25.06
CA ASP A 436 0.01 -21.72 -25.49
C ASP A 436 1.00 -22.88 -25.35
N VAL A 437 0.92 -23.64 -24.28
CA VAL A 437 1.78 -24.81 -24.06
C VAL A 437 1.24 -25.91 -24.94
N GLY A 438 1.80 -26.01 -26.15
CA GLY A 438 1.87 -27.23 -26.92
C GLY A 438 0.62 -27.63 -27.68
N ALA A 439 0.36 -27.00 -28.81
CA ALA A 439 -0.23 -27.69 -29.95
C ALA A 439 0.90 -28.28 -30.80
N SER A 440 1.27 -29.53 -30.53
CA SER A 440 1.98 -30.34 -31.52
C SER A 440 1.06 -30.53 -32.72
N SER A 441 1.54 -30.02 -33.85
CA SER A 441 0.95 -30.27 -35.17
C SER A 441 0.93 -31.76 -35.46
N ASP A 442 -0.25 -32.36 -35.54
CA ASP A 442 -0.49 -33.44 -36.49
C ASP A 442 -1.92 -33.43 -37.02
N GLY A 443 -1.96 -33.56 -38.30
CA GLY A 443 -2.95 -33.18 -39.24
C GLY A 443 -4.33 -33.88 -39.19
N LYS A 444 -5.21 -33.19 -39.91
CA LYS A 444 -6.40 -33.69 -40.66
C LYS A 444 -7.68 -33.93 -39.86
N ASN A 445 -8.58 -33.06 -40.12
CA ASN A 445 -9.96 -33.24 -40.59
C ASN A 445 -10.93 -32.28 -39.93
N THR A 446 -11.36 -31.32 -40.71
CA THR A 446 -12.59 -30.53 -40.52
C THR A 446 -13.83 -31.42 -40.39
N PRO A 447 -14.83 -31.00 -39.57
CA PRO A 447 -16.05 -30.55 -40.23
C PRO A 447 -16.51 -29.16 -39.75
N LYS A 448 -16.92 -28.39 -40.77
CA LYS A 448 -17.70 -27.17 -40.63
C LYS A 448 -18.94 -27.42 -39.76
N ALA A 449 -19.06 -26.65 -38.67
CA ALA A 449 -20.34 -26.38 -38.07
C ALA A 449 -20.56 -24.86 -38.09
N SER A 450 -21.46 -24.48 -38.98
CA SER A 450 -22.06 -23.15 -39.04
C SER A 450 -22.72 -22.80 -37.73
N TYR A 451 -22.26 -21.75 -37.08
CA TYR A 451 -23.05 -21.03 -36.09
C TYR A 451 -23.33 -19.61 -36.58
N SER A 452 -24.60 -19.39 -36.70
CA SER A 452 -25.26 -18.18 -37.15
C SER A 452 -24.79 -16.93 -36.44
N ASP A 453 -24.51 -15.92 -37.28
CA ASP A 453 -24.50 -14.51 -36.92
C ASP A 453 -25.70 -14.17 -36.02
N LYS A 454 -25.45 -13.85 -34.77
CA LYS A 454 -26.26 -12.91 -34.02
C LYS A 454 -25.44 -11.66 -33.84
N LYS A 455 -25.82 -10.64 -34.60
CA LYS A 455 -25.48 -9.25 -34.42
C LYS A 455 -25.63 -8.89 -32.95
N VAL A 456 -24.52 -8.52 -32.33
CA VAL A 456 -24.49 -7.64 -31.17
C VAL A 456 -24.03 -6.30 -31.70
N GLU A 457 -24.93 -5.64 -32.43
CA GLU A 457 -24.93 -4.21 -32.60
C GLU A 457 -25.75 -3.64 -31.43
N ASP A 458 -25.30 -2.50 -30.94
CA ASP A 458 -25.87 -1.67 -29.91
C ASP A 458 -25.57 -2.03 -28.44
N ILE A 459 -24.38 -1.68 -28.00
CA ILE A 459 -24.15 -0.84 -26.82
C ILE A 459 -22.85 -0.05 -27.10
N ILE A 460 -22.96 0.97 -27.91
CA ILE A 460 -22.01 2.09 -27.86
C ILE A 460 -22.48 2.93 -26.70
N ASP A 461 -22.03 2.61 -25.52
CA ASP A 461 -22.19 3.50 -24.39
C ASP A 461 -20.99 4.46 -24.37
N THR A 462 -21.31 5.69 -24.67
CA THR A 462 -20.45 6.85 -24.73
C THR A 462 -20.05 7.33 -23.33
N ASP A 463 -19.49 6.46 -22.52
CA ASP A 463 -18.91 6.88 -21.23
C ASP A 463 -17.54 6.25 -21.02
N LYS A 464 -16.59 6.71 -21.85
CA LYS A 464 -15.18 6.29 -21.80
C LYS A 464 -14.42 6.74 -20.55
N ASN A 465 -15.07 7.29 -19.53
CA ASN A 465 -14.40 7.88 -18.37
C ASN A 465 -14.58 7.12 -17.04
N HIS A 466 -15.18 5.93 -17.03
CA HIS A 466 -15.37 5.16 -15.80
C HIS A 466 -14.97 3.70 -15.89
N VAL A 467 -13.81 3.42 -16.44
CA VAL A 467 -13.20 2.10 -16.19
C VAL A 467 -12.42 2.19 -14.87
N LEU A 468 -13.14 2.22 -13.77
CA LEU A 468 -12.63 1.72 -12.50
C LEU A 468 -12.50 0.20 -12.66
N THR A 469 -11.43 -0.25 -13.28
CA THR A 469 -11.09 -1.67 -13.29
C THR A 469 -11.00 -2.12 -11.85
N SER A 470 -11.78 -3.13 -11.47
CA SER A 470 -11.62 -3.78 -10.17
C SER A 470 -10.20 -4.34 -10.12
N ILE A 471 -9.33 -3.66 -9.40
CA ILE A 471 -7.94 -4.07 -9.26
C ILE A 471 -7.95 -5.18 -8.22
N GLU A 472 -7.65 -6.40 -8.66
CA GLU A 472 -7.39 -7.50 -7.73
C GLU A 472 -6.27 -7.11 -6.78
N PRO A 473 -6.35 -7.53 -5.50
CA PRO A 473 -5.25 -7.37 -4.56
C PRO A 473 -3.96 -7.91 -5.21
N PRO A 474 -2.83 -7.21 -5.09
CA PRO A 474 -1.60 -7.65 -5.72
C PRO A 474 -1.25 -9.06 -5.28
N SER A 475 -1.01 -9.95 -6.23
CA SER A 475 -0.60 -11.34 -5.97
C SER A 475 0.77 -11.43 -5.28
N LEU A 476 1.64 -10.45 -5.55
CA LEU A 476 2.94 -10.29 -4.90
C LEU A 476 2.90 -9.11 -3.95
N ARG A 477 2.79 -9.39 -2.65
CA ARG A 477 2.80 -8.40 -1.56
C ARG A 477 4.15 -8.38 -0.89
N ILE A 478 4.46 -7.28 -0.19
CA ILE A 478 5.64 -7.24 0.68
C ILE A 478 5.56 -8.41 1.66
N MET A 479 6.67 -9.14 1.81
CA MET A 479 6.83 -10.35 2.61
C MET A 479 6.01 -11.56 2.14
N SER A 480 5.45 -11.55 0.92
CA SER A 480 4.88 -12.77 0.33
C SER A 480 5.96 -13.68 -0.24
N LEU A 481 5.73 -14.98 -0.10
CA LEU A 481 6.57 -16.02 -0.66
C LEU A 481 6.27 -16.21 -2.15
N PHE A 482 7.30 -16.42 -2.96
CA PHE A 482 7.14 -16.81 -4.36
C PHE A 482 8.24 -17.74 -4.83
N LEU A 483 7.94 -18.49 -5.88
CA LEU A 483 8.85 -19.36 -6.59
C LEU A 483 9.14 -18.75 -7.96
N LEU A 484 10.41 -18.47 -8.24
CA LEU A 484 10.88 -18.05 -9.54
C LEU A 484 11.29 -19.28 -10.34
N CYS A 485 10.66 -19.48 -11.49
CA CYS A 485 10.94 -20.57 -12.43
C CYS A 485 11.61 -19.98 -13.66
N ARG A 486 12.85 -20.38 -13.95
CA ARG A 486 13.56 -20.02 -15.18
C ARG A 486 13.38 -21.12 -16.21
N PRO A 487 12.97 -20.80 -17.44
CA PRO A 487 12.97 -21.77 -18.53
C PRO A 487 14.43 -22.15 -18.83
N HIS A 488 14.79 -23.37 -18.56
CA HIS A 488 16.14 -23.88 -18.83
C HIS A 488 16.15 -24.76 -20.08
N GLN A 489 17.29 -24.74 -20.79
CA GLN A 489 17.55 -25.67 -21.90
C GLN A 489 17.84 -27.10 -21.41
N SER A 490 17.98 -27.32 -20.11
CA SER A 490 18.22 -28.62 -19.47
C SER A 490 16.92 -29.20 -18.87
N ALA A 491 16.86 -30.52 -18.73
CA ALA A 491 15.68 -31.27 -18.31
C ALA A 491 15.17 -30.99 -16.89
N SER A 492 15.92 -30.25 -16.04
CA SER A 492 15.49 -29.87 -14.71
C SER A 492 15.21 -28.35 -14.63
N PRO A 493 14.06 -27.94 -14.13
CA PRO A 493 13.76 -26.51 -13.95
C PRO A 493 14.72 -25.88 -12.93
N ASP A 494 15.27 -24.72 -13.27
CA ASP A 494 16.05 -23.92 -12.32
C ASP A 494 15.09 -23.06 -11.49
N TRP A 495 14.97 -23.39 -10.24
CA TRP A 495 14.02 -22.76 -9.32
C TRP A 495 14.74 -21.98 -8.25
N SER A 496 14.18 -20.82 -7.91
CA SER A 496 14.64 -20.02 -6.79
C SER A 496 13.44 -19.62 -5.94
N ILE A 497 13.46 -19.91 -4.65
CA ILE A 497 12.43 -19.44 -3.72
C ILE A 497 12.88 -18.12 -3.11
N GLY A 498 11.97 -17.19 -2.99
CA GLY A 498 12.24 -15.87 -2.44
C GLY A 498 11.05 -15.23 -1.77
N VAL A 499 11.33 -14.09 -1.17
CA VAL A 499 10.35 -13.24 -0.50
C VAL A 499 10.42 -11.83 -1.04
N VAL A 500 9.25 -11.23 -1.32
CA VAL A 500 9.15 -9.85 -1.78
C VAL A 500 9.56 -8.90 -0.66
N ARG A 501 10.52 -8.03 -0.94
CA ARG A 501 11.01 -7.04 0.02
C ARG A 501 10.45 -5.65 -0.24
N TRP A 502 10.30 -5.32 -1.49
CA TRP A 502 9.78 -4.03 -1.92
C TRP A 502 9.10 -4.17 -3.29
N ARG A 503 8.15 -3.28 -3.57
CA ARG A 503 7.41 -3.25 -4.82
C ARG A 503 7.07 -1.83 -5.21
N GLU A 504 7.36 -1.46 -6.46
CA GLU A 504 6.90 -0.23 -7.08
C GLU A 504 5.75 -0.51 -8.06
N MET A 505 4.69 0.30 -7.96
CA MET A 505 3.47 0.11 -8.75
C MET A 505 3.26 1.19 -9.80
N ASP A 506 4.11 2.23 -9.81
CA ASP A 506 3.82 3.47 -10.54
C ASP A 506 4.34 3.48 -11.99
N ASN A 507 5.15 2.52 -12.36
CA ASN A 507 5.70 2.41 -13.71
C ASN A 507 4.85 1.49 -14.59
N GLU A 508 4.89 1.68 -15.91
CA GLU A 508 4.31 0.76 -16.89
C GLU A 508 4.83 -0.68 -16.70
N LYS A 509 5.99 -0.83 -16.08
CA LYS A 509 6.59 -2.10 -15.67
C LYS A 509 6.79 -2.10 -14.16
N PRO A 510 5.87 -2.65 -13.37
CA PRO A 510 6.04 -2.77 -11.93
C PRO A 510 7.33 -3.47 -11.57
N GLU A 511 8.09 -2.84 -10.68
CA GLU A 511 9.38 -3.34 -10.21
C GLU A 511 9.22 -4.01 -8.85
N ILE A 512 9.87 -5.15 -8.65
CA ILE A 512 9.84 -5.93 -7.40
C ILE A 512 11.26 -6.26 -7.01
N ASP A 513 11.65 -5.84 -5.82
CA ASP A 513 12.88 -6.30 -5.19
C ASP A 513 12.58 -7.47 -4.26
N TRP A 514 13.41 -8.49 -4.28
CA TRP A 514 13.20 -9.71 -3.53
C TRP A 514 14.48 -10.25 -2.94
N GLN A 515 14.35 -10.97 -1.85
CA GLN A 515 15.42 -11.71 -1.23
C GLN A 515 15.33 -13.18 -1.63
N VAL A 516 16.42 -13.74 -2.13
CA VAL A 516 16.55 -15.17 -2.39
C VAL A 516 16.71 -15.90 -1.06
N LEU A 517 15.89 -16.92 -0.82
CA LEU A 517 15.99 -17.80 0.34
C LEU A 517 16.80 -19.07 0.01
N GLY A 518 16.84 -19.49 -1.25
CA GLY A 518 17.63 -20.61 -1.74
C GLY A 518 17.17 -21.11 -3.11
N HIS A 519 17.98 -22.00 -3.66
CA HIS A 519 17.79 -22.61 -4.99
C HIS A 519 17.43 -24.09 -4.93
N GLN A 520 17.81 -24.78 -3.86
CA GLN A 520 17.54 -26.21 -3.67
C GLN A 520 16.29 -26.38 -2.82
N LEU A 521 15.23 -26.91 -3.41
CA LEU A 521 13.92 -27.03 -2.78
C LEU A 521 13.46 -28.48 -2.77
N ILE A 522 12.89 -28.90 -1.66
CA ILE A 522 12.25 -30.21 -1.51
C ILE A 522 10.89 -30.00 -0.82
N ALA A 523 9.82 -30.42 -1.49
CA ALA A 523 8.50 -30.45 -0.88
C ALA A 523 8.36 -31.67 0.06
N CYS A 524 7.76 -31.47 1.22
CA CYS A 524 7.52 -32.52 2.20
C CYS A 524 6.28 -32.25 3.04
N GLY A 525 5.86 -33.23 3.81
CA GLY A 525 4.90 -33.04 4.89
C GLY A 525 5.59 -33.05 6.24
N ILE A 526 5.16 -32.19 7.16
CA ILE A 526 5.65 -32.17 8.54
C ILE A 526 4.52 -32.21 9.56
N ARG A 527 4.79 -32.77 10.73
CA ARG A 527 3.95 -32.69 11.92
C ARG A 527 4.79 -32.63 13.19
N LEU A 528 4.21 -32.22 14.31
CA LEU A 528 4.90 -32.31 15.60
C LEU A 528 5.18 -33.78 15.96
N HIS A 529 6.39 -34.01 16.46
CA HIS A 529 6.81 -35.36 16.88
C HIS A 529 6.03 -35.82 18.13
N ASN A 530 5.82 -34.94 19.10
CA ASN A 530 5.10 -35.20 20.31
C ASN A 530 3.59 -35.12 20.11
N ARG A 531 2.81 -35.82 20.98
CA ARG A 531 1.34 -35.85 20.97
C ARG A 531 0.68 -34.50 21.40
N ASP A 532 1.39 -33.39 21.27
CA ASP A 532 0.84 -32.06 21.53
C ASP A 532 -0.36 -31.78 20.63
N ASN A 533 -1.39 -31.17 21.21
CA ASN A 533 -2.66 -30.88 20.51
C ASN A 533 -2.52 -29.87 19.36
N ARG A 534 -1.35 -29.20 19.21
CA ARG A 534 -1.14 -28.10 18.27
C ARG A 534 -1.13 -28.53 16.80
N SER A 535 -0.49 -29.64 16.46
CA SER A 535 -0.46 -30.15 15.07
C SER A 535 -0.29 -31.68 15.05
N ARG A 536 -1.40 -32.39 15.06
CA ARG A 536 -1.41 -33.87 14.94
C ARG A 536 -1.34 -34.34 13.51
N HIS A 537 -1.82 -33.53 12.58
CA HIS A 537 -1.89 -33.81 11.15
C HIS A 537 -0.63 -33.33 10.44
N PHE A 538 -0.30 -33.99 9.34
CA PHE A 538 0.73 -33.49 8.46
C PHE A 538 0.26 -32.20 7.76
N VAL A 539 1.14 -31.22 7.71
CA VAL A 539 0.97 -29.96 6.96
C VAL A 539 2.06 -29.84 5.89
N PRO A 540 1.80 -29.14 4.78
CA PRO A 540 2.80 -28.94 3.73
C PRO A 540 3.97 -28.13 4.27
N ALA A 541 5.18 -28.46 3.82
CA ALA A 541 6.40 -27.75 4.15
C ALA A 541 7.41 -27.82 3.00
N LEU A 542 8.32 -26.85 2.96
CA LEU A 542 9.40 -26.78 2.00
C LEU A 542 10.73 -26.79 2.74
N VAL A 543 11.60 -27.74 2.42
CA VAL A 543 12.99 -27.73 2.86
C VAL A 543 13.78 -26.93 1.85
N VAL A 544 14.53 -25.95 2.34
CA VAL A 544 15.47 -25.13 1.55
C VAL A 544 16.87 -25.59 1.91
N GLY A 545 17.62 -26.09 0.94
CA GLY A 545 19.00 -26.51 1.14
C GLY A 545 19.90 -25.33 1.54
N GLY A 546 20.91 -25.62 2.34
CA GLY A 546 21.96 -24.63 2.62
C GLY A 546 22.74 -24.30 1.35
N ASP A 547 23.08 -23.05 1.15
CA ASP A 547 23.84 -22.55 0.03
C ASP A 547 25.05 -21.76 0.54
N GLU A 548 26.25 -22.22 0.24
CA GLU A 548 27.47 -21.56 0.67
C GLU A 548 27.69 -20.20 0.02
N GLN A 549 27.24 -20.02 -1.23
CA GLN A 549 27.33 -18.74 -1.95
C GLN A 549 26.40 -17.69 -1.35
N LEU A 550 25.19 -18.10 -0.95
CA LEU A 550 24.23 -17.24 -0.28
C LEU A 550 24.44 -17.17 1.24
N GLN A 551 25.42 -17.88 1.78
CA GLN A 551 25.65 -18.03 3.23
C GLN A 551 24.39 -18.45 4.00
N THR A 552 23.51 -19.23 3.36
CA THR A 552 22.25 -19.69 3.96
C THR A 552 22.42 -21.06 4.59
N VAL A 553 21.73 -21.25 5.71
CA VAL A 553 21.68 -22.55 6.40
C VAL A 553 20.50 -23.37 5.90
N CYS A 554 20.58 -24.70 6.05
CA CYS A 554 19.43 -25.54 5.76
C CYS A 554 18.23 -25.11 6.61
N SER A 555 17.14 -24.81 5.95
CA SER A 555 15.95 -24.26 6.61
C SER A 555 14.66 -24.94 6.16
N LEU A 556 13.63 -24.80 6.98
CA LEU A 556 12.28 -25.32 6.75
C LEU A 556 11.30 -24.16 6.69
N ILE A 557 10.57 -24.05 5.59
CA ILE A 557 9.49 -23.08 5.43
C ILE A 557 8.17 -23.81 5.65
N VAL A 558 7.34 -23.27 6.54
CA VAL A 558 6.06 -23.84 6.96
C VAL A 558 4.97 -22.78 6.96
N PRO A 559 3.70 -23.14 6.79
CA PRO A 559 2.60 -22.20 7.01
C PRO A 559 2.64 -21.62 8.41
N THR A 560 2.25 -20.35 8.55
CA THR A 560 2.24 -19.66 9.84
C THR A 560 1.34 -20.38 10.84
N SER A 561 1.75 -20.52 12.09
CA SER A 561 0.93 -20.71 13.29
C SER A 561 1.11 -21.94 14.16
N HIS A 562 1.77 -23.01 13.72
CA HIS A 562 1.71 -24.26 14.49
C HIS A 562 3.02 -24.71 15.15
N PHE A 563 4.14 -24.11 14.77
CA PHE A 563 5.47 -24.52 15.17
C PHE A 563 6.21 -23.44 15.95
N GLN A 564 7.05 -23.85 16.90
CA GLN A 564 7.85 -22.97 17.74
C GLN A 564 9.32 -23.42 17.74
N VAL A 565 10.22 -22.49 18.09
CA VAL A 565 11.62 -22.80 18.31
C VAL A 565 11.75 -23.88 19.41
N GLY A 566 12.61 -24.86 19.16
CA GLY A 566 12.79 -26.01 20.05
C GLY A 566 11.90 -27.21 19.75
N ASP A 567 10.85 -27.06 18.95
CA ASP A 567 9.97 -28.17 18.56
C ASP A 567 10.73 -29.26 17.81
N LYS A 568 10.41 -30.51 18.12
CA LYS A 568 10.80 -31.67 17.31
C LYS A 568 9.68 -31.97 16.33
N VAL A 569 10.02 -32.02 15.06
CA VAL A 569 9.06 -32.27 13.98
C VAL A 569 9.42 -33.54 13.23
N MET A 570 8.41 -34.27 12.80
CA MET A 570 8.54 -35.42 11.92
C MET A 570 8.33 -34.97 10.49
N MET A 571 9.37 -35.01 9.69
CA MET A 571 9.32 -34.81 8.25
C MET A 571 9.05 -36.12 7.54
N ARG A 572 8.17 -36.11 6.52
CA ARG A 572 7.85 -37.29 5.73
C ARG A 572 7.80 -36.97 4.23
N ILE A 573 8.44 -37.81 3.44
CA ILE A 573 8.37 -37.85 1.99
C ILE A 573 8.19 -39.33 1.61
N ASP A 574 7.19 -39.68 0.82
CA ASP A 574 6.76 -41.05 0.57
C ASP A 574 6.55 -41.81 1.91
N SER A 575 7.14 -42.98 2.03
CA SER A 575 7.14 -43.77 3.26
C SER A 575 8.30 -43.45 4.21
N LYS A 576 9.25 -42.59 3.80
CA LYS A 576 10.45 -42.27 4.60
C LYS A 576 10.17 -41.14 5.58
N GLN A 577 10.60 -41.33 6.83
CA GLN A 577 10.44 -40.35 7.89
C GLN A 577 11.79 -39.95 8.48
N LYS A 578 11.96 -38.65 8.78
CA LYS A 578 13.12 -38.11 9.49
C LYS A 578 12.64 -37.17 10.59
N THR A 579 13.33 -37.19 11.73
CA THR A 579 13.08 -36.25 12.81
C THR A 579 14.00 -35.05 12.69
N LEU A 580 13.43 -33.86 12.73
CA LEU A 580 14.16 -32.59 12.70
C LEU A 580 13.87 -31.81 13.98
N ARG A 581 14.81 -30.96 14.39
CA ARG A 581 14.61 -29.98 15.47
C ARG A 581 14.65 -28.58 14.88
N LEU A 582 13.67 -27.74 15.23
CA LEU A 582 13.62 -26.33 14.89
C LEU A 582 14.55 -25.57 15.86
N VAL A 583 15.66 -25.05 15.36
CA VAL A 583 16.71 -24.47 16.21
C VAL A 583 16.46 -22.99 16.44
N ARG A 584 16.25 -22.26 15.38
CA ARG A 584 16.07 -20.82 15.40
C ARG A 584 15.06 -20.41 14.32
N ARG A 585 14.19 -19.44 14.64
CA ARG A 585 13.32 -18.84 13.64
C ARG A 585 14.11 -17.79 12.87
N LEU A 586 14.19 -17.95 11.55
CA LEU A 586 14.90 -17.04 10.64
C LEU A 586 14.00 -15.92 10.15
N MET A 587 12.74 -16.27 9.86
CA MET A 587 11.75 -15.33 9.34
C MET A 587 10.35 -15.73 9.80
N MET A 588 9.49 -14.73 9.99
CA MET A 588 8.05 -14.92 10.22
C MET A 588 7.29 -13.86 9.44
N THR A 589 6.31 -14.31 8.67
CA THR A 589 5.38 -13.47 7.91
C THR A 589 3.95 -13.87 8.25
N GLU A 590 2.98 -13.22 7.62
CA GLU A 590 1.57 -13.64 7.75
C GLU A 590 1.28 -14.96 7.04
N GLU A 591 2.07 -15.35 6.04
CA GLU A 591 1.84 -16.52 5.19
C GLU A 591 2.66 -17.72 5.63
N PHE A 592 3.89 -17.49 6.11
CA PHE A 592 4.83 -18.57 6.44
C PHE A 592 5.78 -18.20 7.57
N SER A 593 6.38 -19.22 8.15
CA SER A 593 7.54 -19.10 9.05
C SER A 593 8.69 -19.93 8.51
N GLN A 594 9.92 -19.40 8.59
CA GLN A 594 11.15 -20.09 8.21
C GLN A 594 11.97 -20.39 9.45
N TYR A 595 12.40 -21.64 9.60
CA TYR A 595 13.21 -22.11 10.71
C TYR A 595 14.51 -22.74 10.23
N GLU A 596 15.59 -22.44 10.90
CA GLU A 596 16.82 -23.23 10.83
C GLU A 596 16.55 -24.61 11.44
N VAL A 597 16.99 -25.66 10.76
CA VAL A 597 16.71 -27.04 11.16
C VAL A 597 17.99 -27.88 11.27
N VAL A 598 17.98 -28.79 12.23
CA VAL A 598 19.01 -29.81 12.40
C VAL A 598 18.35 -31.19 12.42
N GLN A 599 18.93 -32.14 11.73
CA GLN A 599 18.48 -33.53 11.76
C GLN A 599 18.91 -34.15 13.11
N LEU A 600 17.98 -34.88 13.75
CA LEU A 600 18.21 -35.60 15.00
C LEU A 600 18.58 -37.06 14.77
#